data_fb64313dc0d027d4f4853c00fb93deeb
#
_entry.id   fb64313dc0d027d4f4853c00fb93deeb
#
_cell.length_a   1.000
_cell.length_b   1.000
_cell.length_c   1.000
_cell.angle_alpha   90.00
_cell.angle_beta   90.00
_cell.angle_gamma   90.00
#
_symmetry.space_group_name_H-M   'P 1'
#
loop_
_entity.id
_entity.type
_entity.pdbx_description
1 polymer ?
#
loop_
_entity_poly.entity_id
_entity_poly.type
_entity_poly.pdbx_seq_one_letter_code
_entity_poly.pdbx_strand_id
1 'polypeptide(L)'
;MEIVKDYLLHFSFILFPIFLYQVFWLSKPDLLVPRANRLLVAVFAASSSLLCTAFPIQELHSVRYGLQLIPIIVCLLYSGTAAGLAAGAASVFFQLIWFEPSALFFLSLIPFLIIIPIQLQTKWPFFSKRKKLLFALLIGCTETALLTASVFIYSATNIFNFQNLSSVYYEAAVSVFFQVSALLLCIYLIEIIDENASMRARLIHSEKMAVVSELAASVAHEVRNPLTVVRGFVQLLFSGEQLQDKSHSGYQKLVLSELDRAQTIITNYLDMAKQDDYEKEKFDISLLVKETGSLMESYANFKSVTVTVRSEPDLYVFGDVKKLKQAFINLIKNSIEAVPSENGRIEVSVQKQEEMILIQITDNGIGMSDEELQKLGKPYYTLKTNGTGLGLTVTFSIIQHHEGSVCFTSGEHSGTTASVRLPAAVH
;
A
#
# COMPACT_ATOMS: atom_id res chain seq x y z
N MET A 1 -5.88 -10.75 43.82
CA MET A 1 -6.52 -11.24 42.58
C MET A 1 -7.11 -10.06 41.79
N GLU A 2 -7.68 -9.06 42.42
CA GLU A 2 -8.21 -7.85 41.73
C GLU A 2 -7.13 -7.05 41.00
N ILE A 3 -6.01 -6.75 41.62
CA ILE A 3 -4.89 -6.01 41.00
C ILE A 3 -4.43 -6.63 39.68
N VAL A 4 -4.31 -7.95 39.64
CA VAL A 4 -3.89 -8.65 38.39
C VAL A 4 -4.94 -8.51 37.27
N LYS A 5 -6.22 -8.50 37.64
CA LYS A 5 -7.33 -8.29 36.68
C LYS A 5 -7.25 -6.89 36.05
N ASP A 6 -6.94 -5.87 36.85
CA ASP A 6 -6.84 -4.49 36.40
C ASP A 6 -5.62 -4.31 35.47
N TYR A 7 -4.48 -4.93 35.78
CA TYR A 7 -3.34 -4.96 34.85
C TYR A 7 -3.68 -5.65 33.53
N LEU A 8 -4.41 -6.78 33.54
CA LEU A 8 -4.85 -7.45 32.33
C LEU A 8 -5.80 -6.58 31.49
N LEU A 9 -6.65 -5.80 32.15
CA LEU A 9 -7.52 -4.81 31.47
C LEU A 9 -6.67 -3.75 30.75
N HIS A 10 -5.65 -3.20 31.42
CA HIS A 10 -4.73 -2.25 30.82
C HIS A 10 -3.94 -2.85 29.64
N PHE A 11 -3.51 -4.10 29.75
CA PHE A 11 -2.92 -4.82 28.61
C PHE A 11 -3.85 -4.88 27.41
N SER A 12 -5.15 -5.14 27.63
CA SER A 12 -6.13 -5.13 26.52
C SER A 12 -6.27 -3.74 25.91
N PHE A 13 -6.31 -2.66 26.71
CA PHE A 13 -6.38 -1.28 26.19
C PHE A 13 -5.16 -0.89 25.35
N ILE A 14 -3.99 -1.44 25.65
CA ILE A 14 -2.75 -1.15 24.93
C ILE A 14 -2.60 -2.03 23.70
N LEU A 15 -2.92 -3.34 23.79
CA LEU A 15 -2.71 -4.30 22.71
C LEU A 15 -3.78 -4.23 21.63
N PHE A 16 -5.04 -3.91 22.01
CA PHE A 16 -6.14 -3.87 21.07
C PHE A 16 -5.93 -2.87 19.92
N PRO A 17 -5.48 -1.62 20.12
CA PRO A 17 -5.15 -0.71 19.03
C PRO A 17 -3.98 -1.18 18.14
N ILE A 18 -2.98 -1.87 18.72
CA ILE A 18 -1.89 -2.46 17.95
C ILE A 18 -2.44 -3.55 17.02
N PHE A 19 -3.34 -4.38 17.53
CA PHE A 19 -4.01 -5.40 16.73
C PHE A 19 -4.92 -4.80 15.65
N LEU A 20 -5.72 -3.78 15.98
CA LEU A 20 -6.53 -3.05 15.00
C LEU A 20 -5.66 -2.45 13.89
N TYR A 21 -4.56 -1.83 14.25
CA TYR A 21 -3.61 -1.30 13.28
C TYR A 21 -3.08 -2.39 12.33
N GLN A 22 -2.74 -3.56 12.86
CA GLN A 22 -2.29 -4.70 12.07
C GLN A 22 -3.37 -5.19 11.09
N VAL A 23 -4.60 -5.37 11.56
CA VAL A 23 -5.69 -5.96 10.76
C VAL A 23 -6.17 -5.01 9.66
N PHE A 24 -6.38 -3.73 10.00
CA PHE A 24 -7.03 -2.80 9.08
C PHE A 24 -6.06 -1.98 8.23
N TRP A 25 -4.85 -1.73 8.72
CA TRP A 25 -3.93 -0.79 8.08
C TRP A 25 -2.76 -1.48 7.37
N LEU A 26 -2.13 -2.45 7.98
CA LEU A 26 -1.02 -3.20 7.36
C LEU A 26 -1.47 -4.18 6.28
N SER A 27 -2.74 -4.55 6.24
CA SER A 27 -3.29 -5.36 5.15
C SER A 27 -3.44 -4.58 3.83
N LYS A 28 -3.37 -3.24 3.87
CA LYS A 28 -3.52 -2.34 2.71
C LYS A 28 -2.28 -1.44 2.55
N PRO A 29 -1.20 -1.93 1.92
CA PRO A 29 0.07 -1.18 1.79
C PRO A 29 -0.08 0.16 1.05
N ASP A 30 -1.08 0.29 0.18
CA ASP A 30 -1.31 1.49 -0.63
C ASP A 30 -1.92 2.67 0.16
N LEU A 31 -2.47 2.43 1.37
CA LEU A 31 -3.02 3.48 2.24
C LEU A 31 -1.97 4.13 3.15
N LEU A 32 -0.71 3.73 3.08
CA LEU A 32 0.38 4.23 3.92
C LEU A 32 0.84 5.64 3.49
N VAL A 33 -0.06 6.63 3.51
CA VAL A 33 0.34 8.04 3.47
C VAL A 33 1.07 8.33 4.79
N PRO A 34 2.38 8.67 4.79
CA PRO A 34 3.20 8.76 6.01
C PRO A 34 2.63 9.70 7.07
N ARG A 35 1.94 10.77 6.66
CA ARG A 35 1.31 11.74 7.58
C ARG A 35 0.03 11.21 8.22
N ALA A 36 -0.86 10.56 7.44
CA ALA A 36 -2.10 9.98 7.94
C ALA A 36 -1.81 8.83 8.91
N ASN A 37 -0.79 8.04 8.62
CA ASN A 37 -0.33 6.96 9.48
C ASN A 37 0.16 7.47 10.86
N ARG A 38 0.94 8.54 10.90
CA ARG A 38 1.40 9.15 12.17
C ARG A 38 0.25 9.70 13.01
N LEU A 39 -0.74 10.32 12.37
CA LEU A 39 -1.93 10.82 13.06
C LEU A 39 -2.74 9.67 13.66
N LEU A 40 -2.96 8.60 12.91
CA LEU A 40 -3.69 7.43 13.37
C LEU A 40 -3.02 6.78 14.59
N VAL A 41 -1.71 6.58 14.54
CA VAL A 41 -0.94 6.04 15.66
C VAL A 41 -1.01 6.97 16.88
N ALA A 42 -0.96 8.30 16.69
CA ALA A 42 -1.13 9.27 17.77
C ALA A 42 -2.53 9.16 18.41
N VAL A 43 -3.59 9.03 17.62
CA VAL A 43 -4.96 8.83 18.10
C VAL A 43 -5.09 7.53 18.87
N PHE A 44 -4.53 6.43 18.39
CA PHE A 44 -4.52 5.15 19.09
C PHE A 44 -3.75 5.21 20.41
N ALA A 45 -2.58 5.85 20.41
CA ALA A 45 -1.80 6.03 21.63
C ALA A 45 -2.53 6.90 22.65
N ALA A 46 -3.14 8.02 22.21
CA ALA A 46 -3.94 8.88 23.07
C ALA A 46 -5.15 8.14 23.66
N SER A 47 -5.93 7.43 22.83
CA SER A 47 -7.09 6.68 23.31
C SER A 47 -6.72 5.58 24.31
N SER A 48 -5.64 4.81 24.05
CA SER A 48 -5.13 3.81 24.99
C SER A 48 -4.70 4.44 26.32
N SER A 49 -3.97 5.56 26.25
CA SER A 49 -3.51 6.28 27.45
C SER A 49 -4.69 6.83 28.25
N LEU A 50 -5.70 7.39 27.58
CA LEU A 50 -6.93 7.89 28.21
C LEU A 50 -7.73 6.76 28.89
N LEU A 51 -7.89 5.61 28.23
CA LEU A 51 -8.55 4.45 28.82
C LEU A 51 -7.81 3.94 30.07
N CYS A 52 -6.49 3.83 30.01
CA CYS A 52 -5.69 3.45 31.17
C CYS A 52 -5.81 4.47 32.32
N THR A 53 -6.00 5.74 32.02
CA THR A 53 -6.21 6.79 33.05
C THR A 53 -7.62 6.76 33.60
N ALA A 54 -8.64 6.50 32.79
CA ALA A 54 -10.04 6.44 33.19
C ALA A 54 -10.35 5.23 34.11
N PHE A 55 -9.62 4.13 33.93
CA PHE A 55 -9.75 2.89 34.71
C PHE A 55 -8.46 2.59 35.47
N PRO A 56 -8.11 3.33 36.51
CA PRO A 56 -6.83 3.16 37.18
C PRO A 56 -6.74 1.81 37.89
N ILE A 57 -5.53 1.23 37.96
CA ILE A 57 -5.29 -0.06 38.60
C ILE A 57 -5.41 0.05 40.11
N GLN A 58 -4.97 1.18 40.65
CA GLN A 58 -4.97 1.41 42.09
C GLN A 58 -5.02 2.90 42.42
N GLU A 59 -5.69 3.26 43.48
CA GLU A 59 -5.66 4.59 44.06
C GLU A 59 -4.91 4.52 45.40
N LEU A 60 -3.68 5.02 45.43
CA LEU A 60 -2.93 5.19 46.63
C LEU A 60 -2.96 6.68 47.03
N HIS A 61 -3.73 7.06 48.06
CA HIS A 61 -3.82 8.44 48.57
C HIS A 61 -4.10 9.48 47.46
N SER A 62 -5.13 9.25 46.65
CA SER A 62 -5.52 10.09 45.51
C SER A 62 -4.58 10.04 44.31
N VAL A 63 -3.57 9.17 44.31
CA VAL A 63 -2.68 8.95 43.14
C VAL A 63 -3.11 7.71 42.40
N ARG A 64 -3.42 7.89 41.15
CA ARG A 64 -3.86 6.80 40.26
C ARG A 64 -2.69 6.26 39.45
N TYR A 65 -2.46 4.96 39.61
CA TYR A 65 -1.43 4.23 38.86
C TYR A 65 -2.03 3.48 37.71
N GLY A 66 -1.23 3.36 36.64
CA GLY A 66 -1.61 2.55 35.49
C GLY A 66 -0.50 2.54 34.45
N LEU A 67 -0.75 1.81 33.38
CA LEU A 67 0.19 1.69 32.26
C LEU A 67 0.05 2.81 31.22
N GLN A 68 -0.52 3.97 31.60
CA GLN A 68 -0.88 5.07 30.70
C GLN A 68 0.29 5.69 29.92
N LEU A 69 1.53 5.59 30.43
CA LEU A 69 2.72 6.13 29.77
C LEU A 69 3.23 5.23 28.63
N ILE A 70 2.95 3.94 28.66
CA ILE A 70 3.44 2.98 27.67
C ILE A 70 3.00 3.33 26.24
N PRO A 71 1.72 3.61 25.95
CA PRO A 71 1.29 4.02 24.61
C PRO A 71 2.00 5.29 24.12
N ILE A 72 2.25 6.24 25.01
CA ILE A 72 2.93 7.51 24.69
C ILE A 72 4.40 7.24 24.36
N ILE A 73 5.09 6.44 25.16
CA ILE A 73 6.50 6.05 24.91
C ILE A 73 6.64 5.32 23.57
N VAL A 74 5.76 4.36 23.31
CA VAL A 74 5.76 3.62 22.05
C VAL A 74 5.50 4.57 20.87
N CYS A 75 4.53 5.48 21.01
CA CYS A 75 4.25 6.48 19.96
C CYS A 75 5.45 7.40 19.71
N LEU A 76 6.16 7.85 20.76
CA LEU A 76 7.39 8.64 20.64
C LEU A 76 8.47 7.90 19.87
N LEU A 77 8.69 6.63 20.15
CA LEU A 77 9.76 5.83 19.55
C LEU A 77 9.49 5.48 18.08
N TYR A 78 8.24 5.23 17.69
CA TYR A 78 7.87 4.72 16.36
C TYR A 78 7.25 5.78 15.43
N SER A 79 6.47 6.73 15.97
CA SER A 79 5.73 7.72 15.14
C SER A 79 6.31 9.13 15.19
N GLY A 80 7.22 9.39 16.13
CA GLY A 80 7.94 10.64 16.21
C GLY A 80 7.50 11.56 17.33
N THR A 81 8.31 12.59 17.61
CA THR A 81 8.12 13.53 18.73
C THR A 81 6.77 14.23 18.67
N ALA A 82 6.35 14.73 17.51
CA ALA A 82 5.09 15.48 17.37
C ALA A 82 3.86 14.62 17.73
N ALA A 83 3.81 13.37 17.23
CA ALA A 83 2.73 12.44 17.49
C ALA A 83 2.67 12.03 18.98
N GLY A 84 3.83 11.67 19.53
CA GLY A 84 3.92 11.26 20.95
C GLY A 84 3.64 12.40 21.93
N LEU A 85 4.11 13.63 21.64
CA LEU A 85 3.81 14.80 22.47
C LEU A 85 2.32 15.17 22.38
N ALA A 86 1.69 15.07 21.23
CA ALA A 86 0.26 15.30 21.08
C ALA A 86 -0.56 14.28 21.89
N ALA A 87 -0.21 12.99 21.84
CA ALA A 87 -0.84 11.96 22.65
C ALA A 87 -0.62 12.20 24.16
N GLY A 88 0.60 12.58 24.54
CA GLY A 88 0.93 12.94 25.92
C GLY A 88 0.17 14.17 26.44
N ALA A 89 0.06 15.22 25.63
CA ALA A 89 -0.69 16.41 25.96
C ALA A 89 -2.19 16.12 26.17
N ALA A 90 -2.78 15.27 25.33
CA ALA A 90 -4.17 14.84 25.49
C ALA A 90 -4.38 14.09 26.82
N SER A 91 -3.45 13.19 27.19
CA SER A 91 -3.49 12.46 28.44
C SER A 91 -3.36 13.39 29.65
N VAL A 92 -2.40 14.33 29.61
CA VAL A 92 -2.20 15.33 30.69
C VAL A 92 -3.43 16.22 30.83
N PHE A 93 -3.98 16.72 29.73
CA PHE A 93 -5.19 17.55 29.73
C PHE A 93 -6.38 16.84 30.37
N PHE A 94 -6.58 15.57 30.05
CA PHE A 94 -7.61 14.74 30.67
C PHE A 94 -7.39 14.59 32.18
N GLN A 95 -6.15 14.32 32.61
CA GLN A 95 -5.81 14.22 34.02
C GLN A 95 -6.08 15.52 34.83
N LEU A 96 -5.78 16.67 34.22
CA LEU A 96 -6.02 17.98 34.86
C LEU A 96 -7.50 18.30 35.07
N ILE A 97 -8.38 17.83 34.16
CA ILE A 97 -9.83 18.08 34.26
C ILE A 97 -10.49 17.20 35.35
N TRP A 98 -10.03 15.98 35.49
CA TRP A 98 -10.76 14.96 36.28
C TRP A 98 -10.13 14.63 37.62
N PHE A 99 -8.94 15.17 37.96
CA PHE A 99 -8.19 14.75 39.14
C PHE A 99 -7.73 15.92 40.03
N GLU A 100 -7.52 15.60 41.32
CA GLU A 100 -7.16 16.55 42.37
C GLU A 100 -5.73 17.12 42.25
N PRO A 101 -5.38 18.18 43.01
CA PRO A 101 -4.09 18.88 42.98
C PRO A 101 -2.85 18.00 43.20
N SER A 102 -2.99 16.86 43.89
CA SER A 102 -1.93 15.85 44.08
C SER A 102 -1.42 15.25 42.76
N ALA A 103 -2.26 15.22 41.74
CA ALA A 103 -1.87 14.80 40.40
C ALA A 103 -0.81 15.70 39.77
N LEU A 104 -0.74 16.98 40.10
CA LEU A 104 0.24 17.94 39.57
C LEU A 104 1.67 17.56 39.93
N PHE A 105 1.92 16.97 41.09
CA PHE A 105 3.25 16.49 41.45
C PHE A 105 3.73 15.37 40.53
N PHE A 106 2.87 14.41 40.20
CA PHE A 106 3.20 13.30 39.30
C PHE A 106 3.31 13.76 37.85
N LEU A 107 2.48 14.73 37.44
CA LEU A 107 2.59 15.35 36.12
C LEU A 107 3.93 16.05 35.93
N SER A 108 4.54 16.58 37.00
CA SER A 108 5.86 17.21 36.92
C SER A 108 6.99 16.22 36.57
N LEU A 109 6.79 14.91 36.75
CA LEU A 109 7.76 13.86 36.39
C LEU A 109 7.69 13.42 34.93
N ILE A 110 6.56 13.65 34.26
CA ILE A 110 6.37 13.24 32.84
C ILE A 110 7.49 13.73 31.95
N PRO A 111 7.96 15.00 32.03
CA PRO A 111 9.07 15.44 31.17
C PRO A 111 10.33 14.58 31.31
N PHE A 112 10.67 14.16 32.53
CA PHE A 112 11.84 13.33 32.80
C PHE A 112 11.70 11.93 32.18
N LEU A 113 10.48 11.38 32.17
CA LEU A 113 10.17 10.07 31.59
C LEU A 113 10.17 10.06 30.07
N ILE A 114 9.87 11.20 29.43
CA ILE A 114 9.79 11.36 27.98
C ILE A 114 11.15 11.71 27.36
N ILE A 115 12.09 12.31 28.09
CA ILE A 115 13.37 12.75 27.56
C ILE A 115 14.17 11.60 26.91
N ILE A 116 14.23 10.43 27.55
CA ILE A 116 14.99 9.27 27.04
C ILE A 116 14.39 8.77 25.71
N PRO A 117 13.08 8.51 25.58
CA PRO A 117 12.46 8.15 24.32
C PRO A 117 12.69 9.18 23.19
N ILE A 118 12.61 10.48 23.50
CA ILE A 118 12.85 11.56 22.52
C ILE A 118 14.29 11.51 22.00
N GLN A 119 15.29 11.33 22.85
CA GLN A 119 16.69 11.24 22.44
C GLN A 119 16.99 9.99 21.61
N LEU A 120 16.31 8.88 21.89
CA LEU A 120 16.49 7.62 21.19
C LEU A 120 15.76 7.56 19.84
N GLN A 121 14.69 8.35 19.67
CA GLN A 121 13.79 8.30 18.51
C GLN A 121 14.52 8.35 17.17
N THR A 122 15.49 9.25 16.99
CA THR A 122 16.24 9.40 15.72
C THR A 122 17.09 8.20 15.37
N LYS A 123 17.56 7.46 16.38
CA LYS A 123 18.39 6.27 16.23
C LYS A 123 17.58 4.97 16.26
N TRP A 124 16.33 5.04 16.73
CA TRP A 124 15.47 3.88 16.95
C TRP A 124 15.25 3.00 15.73
N PRO A 125 14.98 3.55 14.51
CA PRO A 125 14.80 2.73 13.31
C PRO A 125 16.02 1.89 12.93
N PHE A 126 17.22 2.36 13.30
CA PHE A 126 18.50 1.71 12.96
C PHE A 126 18.94 0.65 13.97
N PHE A 127 18.23 0.51 15.10
CA PHE A 127 18.57 -0.48 16.11
C PHE A 127 18.07 -1.87 15.72
N SER A 128 18.89 -2.88 15.99
CA SER A 128 18.44 -4.28 15.89
C SER A 128 17.37 -4.58 16.94
N LYS A 129 16.49 -5.54 16.68
CA LYS A 129 15.42 -6.01 17.58
C LYS A 129 15.93 -6.26 19.01
N ARG A 130 17.10 -6.91 19.15
CA ARG A 130 17.72 -7.15 20.46
C ARG A 130 18.09 -5.85 21.19
N LYS A 131 18.64 -4.86 20.48
CA LYS A 131 18.96 -3.54 21.06
C LYS A 131 17.69 -2.79 21.45
N LYS A 132 16.63 -2.82 20.65
CA LYS A 132 15.34 -2.20 20.95
C LYS A 132 14.75 -2.80 22.23
N LEU A 133 14.75 -4.12 22.39
CA LEU A 133 14.28 -4.78 23.62
C LEU A 133 15.15 -4.44 24.83
N LEU A 134 16.46 -4.34 24.70
CA LEU A 134 17.34 -3.92 25.78
C LEU A 134 17.04 -2.48 26.23
N PHE A 135 16.88 -1.56 25.29
CA PHE A 135 16.49 -0.18 25.60
C PHE A 135 15.08 -0.09 26.21
N ALA A 136 14.15 -0.90 25.74
CA ALA A 136 12.81 -1.01 26.33
C ALA A 136 12.88 -1.45 27.79
N LEU A 137 13.70 -2.44 28.10
CA LEU A 137 13.95 -2.89 29.47
C LEU A 137 14.51 -1.74 30.33
N LEU A 138 15.52 -1.01 29.83
CA LEU A 138 16.13 0.12 30.53
C LEU A 138 15.12 1.25 30.75
N ILE A 139 14.33 1.61 29.74
CA ILE A 139 13.29 2.64 29.83
C ILE A 139 12.24 2.21 30.87
N GLY A 140 11.74 0.99 30.82
CA GLY A 140 10.76 0.48 31.77
C GLY A 140 11.29 0.46 33.21
N CYS A 141 12.54 0.05 33.43
CA CYS A 141 13.17 0.08 34.75
C CYS A 141 13.40 1.52 35.26
N THR A 142 13.83 2.45 34.43
CA THR A 142 14.03 3.86 34.83
C THR A 142 12.70 4.53 35.11
N GLU A 143 11.67 4.27 34.32
CA GLU A 143 10.32 4.80 34.51
C GLU A 143 9.74 4.33 35.84
N THR A 144 9.77 3.04 36.11
CA THR A 144 9.27 2.48 37.36
C THR A 144 10.06 2.94 38.58
N ALA A 145 11.39 3.06 38.48
CA ALA A 145 12.23 3.60 39.55
C ALA A 145 11.88 5.05 39.90
N LEU A 146 11.65 5.89 38.90
CA LEU A 146 11.22 7.28 39.09
C LEU A 146 9.83 7.37 39.74
N LEU A 147 8.88 6.55 39.26
CA LEU A 147 7.53 6.51 39.83
C LEU A 147 7.54 6.02 41.26
N THR A 148 8.26 4.94 41.59
CA THR A 148 8.37 4.43 42.97
C THR A 148 9.06 5.43 43.89
N ALA A 149 10.12 6.09 43.45
CA ALA A 149 10.80 7.14 44.20
C ALA A 149 9.88 8.34 44.46
N SER A 150 9.06 8.75 43.50
CA SER A 150 8.12 9.84 43.62
C SER A 150 7.02 9.55 44.69
N VAL A 151 6.49 8.32 44.68
CA VAL A 151 5.53 7.86 45.67
C VAL A 151 6.13 7.88 47.06
N PHE A 152 7.37 7.39 47.18
CA PHE A 152 8.07 7.41 48.49
C PHE A 152 8.30 8.83 49.00
N ILE A 153 8.74 9.77 48.17
CA ILE A 153 8.94 11.18 48.51
C ILE A 153 7.60 11.82 48.92
N TYR A 154 6.53 11.59 48.14
CA TYR A 154 5.21 12.13 48.44
C TYR A 154 4.67 11.62 49.78
N SER A 155 4.83 10.32 50.06
CA SER A 155 4.40 9.72 51.31
C SER A 155 5.21 10.22 52.52
N ALA A 156 6.52 10.45 52.36
CA ALA A 156 7.40 10.97 53.37
C ALA A 156 7.09 12.44 53.75
N THR A 157 6.67 13.26 52.77
CA THR A 157 6.35 14.69 53.00
C THR A 157 4.98 14.92 53.62
N ASN A 158 4.02 13.99 53.49
CA ASN A 158 2.66 14.15 53.98
C ASN A 158 2.37 13.45 55.32
N ILE A 159 3.41 13.10 56.11
CA ILE A 159 3.31 12.54 57.48
C ILE A 159 2.30 11.36 57.52
N PHE A 160 2.40 10.41 56.60
CA PHE A 160 1.56 9.23 56.66
C PHE A 160 2.15 8.15 57.56
N ASN A 161 1.33 7.62 58.45
CA ASN A 161 1.63 6.46 59.27
C ASN A 161 1.85 5.25 58.37
N PHE A 162 3.11 4.84 58.17
CA PHE A 162 3.49 3.61 57.49
C PHE A 162 3.08 2.38 58.30
N GLN A 163 1.79 2.09 58.43
CA GLN A 163 1.34 0.90 59.14
C GLN A 163 1.59 -0.40 58.40
N ASN A 164 1.84 -0.36 57.06
CA ASN A 164 2.12 -1.54 56.23
C ASN A 164 3.16 -1.30 55.13
N LEU A 165 4.43 -1.17 55.52
CA LEU A 165 5.54 -0.99 54.58
C LEU A 165 5.67 -2.18 53.60
N SER A 166 5.30 -3.39 54.06
CA SER A 166 5.35 -4.62 53.24
C SER A 166 4.37 -4.62 52.09
N SER A 167 3.18 -4.03 52.24
CA SER A 167 2.20 -3.94 51.14
C SER A 167 2.67 -3.00 50.05
N VAL A 168 3.29 -1.87 50.42
CA VAL A 168 3.83 -0.90 49.41
C VAL A 168 4.96 -1.49 48.59
N TYR A 169 5.86 -2.28 49.19
CA TYR A 169 6.91 -2.96 48.44
C TYR A 169 6.37 -4.05 47.49
N TYR A 170 5.36 -4.79 47.93
CA TYR A 170 4.71 -5.80 47.12
C TYR A 170 4.04 -5.14 45.86
N GLU A 171 3.27 -4.09 46.11
CA GLU A 171 2.59 -3.34 45.02
C GLU A 171 3.57 -2.71 44.05
N ALA A 172 4.66 -2.12 44.53
CA ALA A 172 5.74 -1.60 43.71
C ALA A 172 6.39 -2.69 42.87
N ALA A 173 6.69 -3.86 43.45
CA ALA A 173 7.27 -4.98 42.71
C ALA A 173 6.34 -5.52 41.60
N VAL A 174 5.05 -5.63 41.89
CA VAL A 174 4.02 -6.04 40.93
C VAL A 174 3.91 -5.00 39.81
N SER A 175 3.88 -3.71 40.16
CA SER A 175 3.84 -2.62 39.17
C SER A 175 5.04 -2.64 38.22
N VAL A 176 6.28 -2.78 38.74
CA VAL A 176 7.51 -2.92 37.95
C VAL A 176 7.39 -4.08 36.98
N PHE A 177 6.97 -5.24 37.45
CA PHE A 177 6.84 -6.43 36.64
C PHE A 177 5.87 -6.22 35.45
N PHE A 178 4.66 -5.71 35.71
CA PHE A 178 3.66 -5.51 34.67
C PHE A 178 4.06 -4.39 33.69
N GLN A 179 4.64 -3.29 34.17
CA GLN A 179 5.04 -2.15 33.35
C GLN A 179 6.16 -2.53 32.37
N VAL A 180 7.22 -3.18 32.89
CA VAL A 180 8.32 -3.68 32.05
C VAL A 180 7.82 -4.72 31.05
N SER A 181 6.99 -5.67 31.52
CA SER A 181 6.42 -6.72 30.65
C SER A 181 5.55 -6.14 29.55
N ALA A 182 4.69 -5.15 29.86
CA ALA A 182 3.83 -4.51 28.87
C ALA A 182 4.64 -3.75 27.81
N LEU A 183 5.66 -2.98 28.22
CA LEU A 183 6.51 -2.24 27.29
C LEU A 183 7.31 -3.19 26.39
N LEU A 184 7.90 -4.24 26.96
CA LEU A 184 8.62 -5.27 26.19
C LEU A 184 7.71 -5.98 25.21
N LEU A 185 6.49 -6.36 25.65
CA LEU A 185 5.51 -7.03 24.80
C LEU A 185 5.07 -6.14 23.63
N CYS A 186 4.77 -4.86 23.89
CA CYS A 186 4.40 -3.91 22.84
C CYS A 186 5.50 -3.78 21.77
N ILE A 187 6.74 -3.53 22.20
CA ILE A 187 7.87 -3.38 21.27
C ILE A 187 8.11 -4.68 20.53
N TYR A 188 8.06 -5.83 21.18
CA TYR A 188 8.23 -7.13 20.55
C TYR A 188 7.16 -7.41 19.48
N LEU A 189 5.89 -7.10 19.77
CA LEU A 189 4.79 -7.27 18.81
C LEU A 189 4.93 -6.33 17.61
N ILE A 190 5.27 -5.07 17.83
CA ILE A 190 5.48 -4.11 16.75
C ILE A 190 6.62 -4.57 15.85
N GLU A 191 7.74 -5.05 16.42
CA GLU A 191 8.87 -5.57 15.62
C GLU A 191 8.50 -6.84 14.82
N ILE A 192 7.69 -7.74 15.39
CA ILE A 192 7.18 -8.90 14.62
C ILE A 192 6.26 -8.45 13.48
N ILE A 193 5.41 -7.48 13.72
CA ILE A 193 4.50 -6.95 12.71
C ILE A 193 5.29 -6.32 11.56
N ASP A 194 6.29 -5.51 11.86
CA ASP A 194 7.17 -4.88 10.86
C ASP A 194 8.00 -5.90 10.09
N GLU A 195 8.56 -6.89 10.79
CA GLU A 195 9.30 -8.01 10.19
C GLU A 195 8.42 -8.83 9.24
N ASN A 196 7.19 -9.16 9.65
CA ASN A 196 6.23 -9.88 8.81
C ASN A 196 5.80 -9.06 7.58
N ALA A 197 5.58 -7.75 7.73
CA ALA A 197 5.24 -6.87 6.62
C ALA A 197 6.40 -6.81 5.59
N SER A 198 7.63 -6.63 6.08
CA SER A 198 8.82 -6.62 5.23
C SER A 198 9.07 -7.96 4.53
N MET A 199 8.81 -9.08 5.22
CA MET A 199 8.93 -10.41 4.64
C MET A 199 7.89 -10.66 3.55
N ARG A 200 6.63 -10.24 3.75
CA ARG A 200 5.58 -10.31 2.71
C ARG A 200 5.97 -9.51 1.47
N ALA A 201 6.47 -8.28 1.65
CA ALA A 201 6.93 -7.46 0.53
C ALA A 201 8.07 -8.13 -0.26
N ARG A 202 9.03 -8.77 0.45
CA ARG A 202 10.12 -9.54 -0.19
C ARG A 202 9.61 -10.77 -0.93
N LEU A 203 8.63 -11.50 -0.38
CA LEU A 203 8.03 -12.66 -1.04
C LEU A 203 7.33 -12.25 -2.34
N ILE A 204 6.49 -11.21 -2.32
CA ILE A 204 5.82 -10.69 -3.50
C ILE A 204 6.85 -10.27 -4.57
N HIS A 205 7.91 -9.58 -4.16
CA HIS A 205 8.99 -9.19 -5.07
C HIS A 205 9.72 -10.41 -5.66
N SER A 206 10.00 -11.42 -4.83
CA SER A 206 10.65 -12.66 -5.28
C SER A 206 9.79 -13.45 -6.26
N GLU A 207 8.48 -13.57 -6.00
CA GLU A 207 7.53 -14.19 -6.93
C GLU A 207 7.47 -13.44 -8.26
N LYS A 208 7.40 -12.10 -8.22
CA LYS A 208 7.45 -11.26 -9.43
C LYS A 208 8.74 -11.51 -10.22
N MET A 209 9.90 -11.55 -9.55
CA MET A 209 11.19 -11.83 -10.20
C MET A 209 11.30 -13.26 -10.75
N ALA A 210 10.68 -14.24 -10.09
CA ALA A 210 10.63 -15.60 -10.62
C ALA A 210 9.87 -15.65 -11.96
N VAL A 211 8.71 -14.99 -12.05
CA VAL A 211 7.95 -14.88 -13.29
C VAL A 211 8.77 -14.17 -14.37
N VAL A 212 9.42 -13.05 -14.06
CA VAL A 212 10.30 -12.34 -15.01
C VAL A 212 11.43 -13.23 -15.48
N SER A 213 12.06 -14.01 -14.60
CA SER A 213 13.15 -14.93 -14.97
C SER A 213 12.66 -16.08 -15.86
N GLU A 214 11.50 -16.66 -15.58
CA GLU A 214 10.89 -17.69 -16.40
C GLU A 214 10.59 -17.18 -17.83
N LEU A 215 10.14 -15.93 -17.92
CA LEU A 215 9.81 -15.30 -19.19
C LEU A 215 11.03 -14.82 -19.99
N ALA A 216 12.20 -14.67 -19.40
CA ALA A 216 13.39 -14.11 -20.04
C ALA A 216 13.79 -14.87 -21.33
N ALA A 217 13.72 -16.21 -21.30
CA ALA A 217 14.05 -17.03 -22.47
C ALA A 217 13.05 -16.82 -23.62
N SER A 218 11.76 -16.71 -23.31
CA SER A 218 10.70 -16.44 -24.29
C SER A 218 10.83 -15.04 -24.89
N VAL A 219 11.08 -14.02 -24.06
CA VAL A 219 11.34 -12.64 -24.52
C VAL A 219 12.55 -12.59 -25.46
N ALA A 220 13.63 -13.27 -25.10
CA ALA A 220 14.82 -13.33 -25.95
C ALA A 220 14.52 -13.94 -27.32
N HIS A 221 13.67 -14.97 -27.38
CA HIS A 221 13.20 -15.56 -28.62
C HIS A 221 12.30 -14.60 -29.40
N GLU A 222 11.35 -13.95 -28.76
CA GLU A 222 10.43 -13.01 -29.40
C GLU A 222 11.12 -11.73 -29.90
N VAL A 223 12.17 -11.25 -29.23
CA VAL A 223 13.01 -10.14 -29.72
C VAL A 223 13.91 -10.56 -30.87
N ARG A 224 14.45 -11.81 -30.84
CA ARG A 224 15.30 -12.32 -31.91
C ARG A 224 14.54 -12.41 -33.24
N ASN A 225 13.24 -12.76 -33.23
CA ASN A 225 12.42 -12.93 -34.44
C ASN A 225 12.37 -11.64 -35.28
N PRO A 226 11.86 -10.48 -34.80
CA PRO A 226 11.85 -9.24 -35.57
C PRO A 226 13.26 -8.80 -35.99
N LEU A 227 14.26 -8.97 -35.12
CA LEU A 227 15.65 -8.64 -35.48
C LEU A 227 16.20 -9.52 -36.60
N THR A 228 15.79 -10.79 -36.69
CA THR A 228 16.17 -11.67 -37.80
C THR A 228 15.54 -11.20 -39.11
N VAL A 229 14.28 -10.77 -39.09
CA VAL A 229 13.58 -10.19 -40.25
C VAL A 229 14.29 -8.90 -40.68
N VAL A 230 14.57 -7.98 -39.75
CA VAL A 230 15.32 -6.74 -40.02
C VAL A 230 16.66 -7.06 -40.68
N ARG A 231 17.43 -8.00 -40.12
CA ARG A 231 18.73 -8.41 -40.68
C ARG A 231 18.61 -8.95 -42.09
N GLY A 232 17.59 -9.80 -42.38
CA GLY A 232 17.35 -10.33 -43.70
C GLY A 232 17.07 -9.24 -44.72
N PHE A 233 16.20 -8.26 -44.40
CA PHE A 233 15.90 -7.16 -45.33
C PHE A 233 17.07 -6.21 -45.50
N VAL A 234 17.85 -5.92 -44.44
CA VAL A 234 19.08 -5.14 -44.58
C VAL A 234 20.09 -5.84 -45.49
N GLN A 235 20.26 -7.17 -45.36
CA GLN A 235 21.15 -7.95 -46.28
C GLN A 235 20.67 -7.89 -47.70
N LEU A 236 19.37 -8.01 -47.98
CA LEU A 236 18.80 -7.89 -49.34
C LEU A 236 19.05 -6.49 -49.91
N LEU A 237 18.91 -5.43 -49.14
CA LEU A 237 19.18 -4.06 -49.58
C LEU A 237 20.64 -3.82 -49.98
N PHE A 238 21.59 -4.54 -49.32
CA PHE A 238 23.02 -4.43 -49.62
C PHE A 238 23.56 -5.46 -50.58
N SER A 239 22.78 -6.46 -51.00
CA SER A 239 23.24 -7.55 -51.92
C SER A 239 23.35 -7.12 -53.39
N GLY A 240 22.99 -5.88 -53.71
CA GLY A 240 23.23 -5.33 -55.07
C GLY A 240 22.28 -5.84 -56.17
N GLU A 241 21.27 -6.65 -55.85
CA GLU A 241 20.20 -6.97 -56.77
C GLU A 241 19.39 -5.72 -57.08
N GLN A 242 19.17 -5.41 -58.34
CA GLN A 242 18.36 -4.28 -58.82
C GLN A 242 16.90 -4.45 -58.37
N LEU A 243 16.60 -4.07 -57.14
CA LEU A 243 15.24 -3.99 -56.64
C LEU A 243 14.57 -2.76 -57.29
N GLN A 244 13.42 -2.95 -57.96
CA GLN A 244 12.66 -1.85 -58.56
C GLN A 244 12.35 -0.80 -57.48
N ASP A 245 12.45 0.50 -57.79
CA ASP A 245 12.30 1.65 -56.84
C ASP A 245 11.07 1.59 -55.94
N LYS A 246 9.97 0.99 -56.36
CA LYS A 246 8.75 0.78 -55.58
C LYS A 246 8.91 -0.22 -54.40
N SER A 247 9.89 -1.12 -54.47
CA SER A 247 10.14 -2.12 -53.44
C SER A 247 10.92 -1.57 -52.25
N HIS A 248 11.79 -0.57 -52.44
CA HIS A 248 12.60 0.01 -51.38
C HIS A 248 11.77 0.66 -50.26
N SER A 249 10.74 1.43 -50.59
CA SER A 249 9.83 2.06 -49.62
C SER A 249 9.05 1.03 -48.80
N GLY A 250 8.67 -0.11 -49.39
CA GLY A 250 8.01 -1.21 -48.70
C GLY A 250 8.91 -1.90 -47.67
N TYR A 251 10.15 -2.18 -48.03
CA TYR A 251 11.13 -2.82 -47.13
C TYR A 251 11.55 -1.92 -46.00
N GLN A 252 11.72 -0.62 -46.21
CA GLN A 252 11.98 0.34 -45.14
C GLN A 252 10.86 0.38 -44.11
N LYS A 253 9.60 0.43 -44.56
CA LYS A 253 8.43 0.40 -43.66
C LYS A 253 8.38 -0.88 -42.83
N LEU A 254 8.68 -2.02 -43.44
CA LEU A 254 8.69 -3.32 -42.76
C LEU A 254 9.80 -3.40 -41.74
N VAL A 255 11.01 -2.94 -42.05
CA VAL A 255 12.15 -2.88 -41.13
C VAL A 255 11.81 -2.01 -39.91
N LEU A 256 11.24 -0.82 -40.12
CA LEU A 256 10.84 0.08 -39.05
C LEU A 256 9.75 -0.55 -38.17
N SER A 257 8.73 -1.18 -38.76
CA SER A 257 7.66 -1.85 -37.99
C SER A 257 8.16 -3.00 -37.12
N GLU A 258 9.16 -3.77 -37.61
CA GLU A 258 9.75 -4.86 -36.81
C GLU A 258 10.67 -4.34 -35.69
N LEU A 259 11.36 -3.21 -35.89
CA LEU A 259 12.12 -2.54 -34.86
C LEU A 259 11.18 -1.99 -33.74
N ASP A 260 10.09 -1.33 -34.12
CA ASP A 260 9.07 -0.84 -33.18
C ASP A 260 8.45 -2.00 -32.38
N ARG A 261 8.23 -3.15 -33.05
CA ARG A 261 7.76 -4.36 -32.38
C ARG A 261 8.77 -4.88 -31.36
N ALA A 262 10.05 -4.98 -31.71
CA ALA A 262 11.10 -5.41 -30.78
C ALA A 262 11.21 -4.46 -29.59
N GLN A 263 11.14 -3.14 -29.80
CA GLN A 263 11.15 -2.14 -28.77
C GLN A 263 9.95 -2.28 -27.84
N THR A 264 8.76 -2.52 -28.37
CA THR A 264 7.54 -2.74 -27.58
C THR A 264 7.67 -3.97 -26.67
N ILE A 265 8.21 -5.08 -27.19
CA ILE A 265 8.45 -6.30 -26.39
C ILE A 265 9.39 -6.02 -25.23
N ILE A 266 10.52 -5.35 -25.51
CA ILE A 266 11.51 -5.00 -24.47
C ILE A 266 10.91 -4.08 -23.43
N THR A 267 10.16 -3.05 -23.84
CA THR A 267 9.53 -2.08 -22.93
C THR A 267 8.52 -2.77 -22.00
N ASN A 268 7.65 -3.62 -22.58
CA ASN A 268 6.66 -4.37 -21.78
C ASN A 268 7.34 -5.32 -20.78
N TYR A 269 8.44 -5.97 -21.17
CA TYR A 269 9.20 -6.84 -20.26
C TYR A 269 9.86 -6.05 -19.12
N LEU A 270 10.48 -4.90 -19.45
CA LEU A 270 11.08 -4.02 -18.44
C LEU A 270 10.03 -3.44 -17.49
N ASP A 271 8.84 -3.10 -17.98
CA ASP A 271 7.74 -2.63 -17.14
C ASP A 271 7.26 -3.69 -16.14
N MET A 272 7.31 -4.99 -16.52
CA MET A 272 7.03 -6.09 -15.58
C MET A 272 8.12 -6.26 -14.52
N ALA A 273 9.39 -5.96 -14.84
CA ALA A 273 10.54 -6.13 -13.96
C ALA A 273 10.74 -4.94 -13.02
N LYS A 274 10.26 -3.75 -13.38
CA LYS A 274 10.44 -2.54 -12.57
C LYS A 274 9.66 -2.65 -11.27
N GLN A 275 10.26 -2.11 -10.22
CA GLN A 275 9.60 -1.79 -8.97
C GLN A 275 8.64 -0.62 -9.27
N ASP A 276 7.34 -0.84 -9.08
CA ASP A 276 6.32 0.11 -9.49
C ASP A 276 6.28 1.30 -8.51
N ASP A 277 7.03 2.35 -8.81
CA ASP A 277 6.78 3.68 -8.25
C ASP A 277 5.61 4.29 -9.05
N TYR A 278 4.37 3.99 -8.64
CA TYR A 278 3.18 4.62 -9.20
C TYR A 278 3.03 6.02 -8.60
N GLU A 279 3.11 7.04 -9.44
CA GLU A 279 2.76 8.41 -9.07
C GLU A 279 1.24 8.58 -9.08
N LYS A 280 0.58 8.11 -8.02
CA LYS A 280 -0.87 8.19 -7.91
C LYS A 280 -1.33 9.61 -7.54
N GLU A 281 -2.26 10.16 -8.32
CA GLU A 281 -2.92 11.44 -8.09
C GLU A 281 -4.44 11.32 -8.32
N LYS A 282 -5.21 12.29 -7.82
CA LYS A 282 -6.65 12.36 -8.08
C LYS A 282 -6.87 13.05 -9.42
N PHE A 283 -7.54 12.40 -10.36
CA PHE A 283 -7.84 12.95 -11.69
C PHE A 283 -9.17 12.46 -12.23
N ASP A 284 -9.68 13.14 -13.26
CA ASP A 284 -10.93 12.78 -13.94
C ASP A 284 -10.67 11.67 -14.98
N ILE A 285 -11.19 10.48 -14.71
CA ILE A 285 -11.08 9.31 -15.58
C ILE A 285 -11.88 9.46 -16.87
N SER A 286 -12.98 10.23 -16.85
CA SER A 286 -13.80 10.51 -18.02
C SER A 286 -13.02 11.27 -19.07
N LEU A 287 -12.21 12.22 -18.62
CA LEU A 287 -11.32 12.98 -19.49
C LEU A 287 -10.22 12.10 -20.08
N LEU A 288 -9.58 11.29 -19.23
CA LEU A 288 -8.52 10.38 -19.68
C LEU A 288 -9.00 9.38 -20.74
N VAL A 289 -10.20 8.80 -20.55
CA VAL A 289 -10.76 7.84 -21.52
C VAL A 289 -11.14 8.55 -22.83
N LYS A 290 -11.68 9.76 -22.79
CA LYS A 290 -11.96 10.59 -23.99
C LYS A 290 -10.68 10.89 -24.76
N GLU A 291 -9.64 11.37 -24.07
CA GLU A 291 -8.34 11.64 -24.69
C GLU A 291 -7.73 10.39 -25.32
N THR A 292 -7.85 9.25 -24.64
CA THR A 292 -7.34 7.98 -25.15
C THR A 292 -8.12 7.51 -26.39
N GLY A 293 -9.45 7.67 -26.39
CA GLY A 293 -10.29 7.40 -27.55
C GLY A 293 -9.88 8.25 -28.76
N SER A 294 -9.75 9.56 -28.56
CA SER A 294 -9.31 10.49 -29.62
C SER A 294 -7.90 10.17 -30.14
N LEU A 295 -6.98 9.78 -29.25
CA LEU A 295 -5.64 9.33 -29.67
C LEU A 295 -5.71 8.11 -30.60
N MET A 296 -6.65 7.21 -30.34
CA MET A 296 -6.81 5.97 -31.11
C MET A 296 -7.63 6.14 -32.40
N GLU A 297 -8.30 7.28 -32.60
CA GLU A 297 -9.11 7.56 -33.82
C GLU A 297 -8.30 7.43 -35.13
N SER A 298 -7.06 7.94 -35.17
CA SER A 298 -6.22 7.85 -36.34
C SER A 298 -5.90 6.41 -36.68
N TYR A 299 -5.64 5.56 -35.69
CA TYR A 299 -5.38 4.13 -35.89
C TYR A 299 -6.66 3.37 -36.28
N ALA A 300 -7.80 3.70 -35.68
CA ALA A 300 -9.09 3.13 -35.99
C ALA A 300 -9.51 3.49 -37.41
N ASN A 301 -9.36 4.73 -37.84
CA ASN A 301 -9.65 5.20 -39.21
C ASN A 301 -8.79 4.47 -40.26
N PHE A 302 -7.51 4.25 -39.96
CA PHE A 302 -6.64 3.46 -40.81
C PHE A 302 -7.15 2.02 -41.03
N LYS A 303 -7.84 1.47 -40.02
CA LYS A 303 -8.45 0.12 -40.08
C LYS A 303 -9.92 0.15 -40.51
N SER A 304 -10.48 1.31 -40.90
CA SER A 304 -11.90 1.49 -41.25
C SER A 304 -12.85 1.12 -40.08
N VAL A 305 -12.45 1.38 -38.83
CA VAL A 305 -13.19 1.09 -37.63
C VAL A 305 -13.69 2.40 -37.02
N THR A 306 -14.93 2.44 -36.52
CA THR A 306 -15.51 3.58 -35.82
C THR A 306 -15.36 3.39 -34.32
N VAL A 307 -14.79 4.37 -33.62
CA VAL A 307 -14.69 4.38 -32.17
C VAL A 307 -15.61 5.49 -31.62
N THR A 308 -16.50 5.14 -30.69
CA THR A 308 -17.41 6.08 -30.04
C THR A 308 -17.17 6.05 -28.54
N VAL A 309 -16.95 7.22 -27.93
CA VAL A 309 -16.75 7.36 -26.49
C VAL A 309 -17.94 8.07 -25.85
N ARG A 310 -18.59 7.43 -24.90
CA ARG A 310 -19.67 8.00 -24.07
C ARG A 310 -19.24 7.97 -22.61
N SER A 311 -19.20 9.12 -21.96
CA SER A 311 -18.80 9.16 -20.54
C SER A 311 -19.65 10.16 -19.77
N GLU A 312 -20.03 9.78 -18.56
CA GLU A 312 -20.53 10.72 -17.57
C GLU A 312 -19.41 11.69 -17.17
N PRO A 313 -19.72 12.96 -16.91
CA PRO A 313 -18.71 13.92 -16.45
C PRO A 313 -18.34 13.71 -14.95
N ASP A 314 -17.24 14.34 -14.54
CA ASP A 314 -16.81 14.47 -13.14
C ASP A 314 -16.64 13.14 -12.39
N LEU A 315 -16.08 12.15 -13.06
CA LEU A 315 -15.75 10.85 -12.46
C LEU A 315 -14.26 10.80 -12.07
N TYR A 316 -14.00 10.89 -10.77
CA TYR A 316 -12.64 10.95 -10.25
C TYR A 316 -12.16 9.60 -9.71
N VAL A 317 -10.90 9.25 -10.02
CA VAL A 317 -10.17 8.12 -9.46
C VAL A 317 -8.85 8.58 -8.85
N PHE A 318 -8.28 7.76 -7.97
CA PHE A 318 -6.94 7.97 -7.45
C PHE A 318 -5.97 6.96 -8.10
N GLY A 319 -5.06 7.44 -8.95
CA GLY A 319 -4.21 6.53 -9.71
C GLY A 319 -3.11 7.23 -10.52
N ASP A 320 -2.31 6.43 -11.21
CA ASP A 320 -1.30 6.90 -12.15
C ASP A 320 -1.90 7.07 -13.55
N VAL A 321 -2.00 8.31 -13.99
CA VAL A 321 -2.59 8.72 -15.28
C VAL A 321 -1.89 8.03 -16.45
N LYS A 322 -0.55 7.95 -16.45
CA LYS A 322 0.24 7.38 -17.54
C LYS A 322 0.00 5.88 -17.66
N LYS A 323 -0.01 5.16 -16.54
CA LYS A 323 -0.23 3.72 -16.51
C LYS A 323 -1.67 3.36 -16.88
N LEU A 324 -2.68 4.06 -16.37
CA LEU A 324 -4.07 3.83 -16.77
C LEU A 324 -4.30 4.17 -18.25
N LYS A 325 -3.69 5.22 -18.77
CA LYS A 325 -3.71 5.52 -20.21
C LYS A 325 -3.13 4.37 -21.04
N GLN A 326 -2.02 3.78 -20.60
CA GLN A 326 -1.41 2.61 -21.23
C GLN A 326 -2.36 1.41 -21.25
N ALA A 327 -3.05 1.13 -20.12
CA ALA A 327 -4.02 0.05 -20.02
C ALA A 327 -5.20 0.24 -21.02
N PHE A 328 -5.78 1.45 -21.08
CA PHE A 328 -6.88 1.74 -22.00
C PHE A 328 -6.44 1.71 -23.48
N ILE A 329 -5.25 2.21 -23.80
CA ILE A 329 -4.68 2.08 -25.16
C ILE A 329 -4.60 0.60 -25.54
N ASN A 330 -4.09 -0.27 -24.67
CA ASN A 330 -3.99 -1.69 -24.93
C ASN A 330 -5.36 -2.34 -25.17
N LEU A 331 -6.37 -2.01 -24.35
CA LEU A 331 -7.72 -2.56 -24.51
C LEU A 331 -8.38 -2.08 -25.80
N ILE A 332 -8.36 -0.76 -26.08
CA ILE A 332 -8.96 -0.20 -27.31
C ILE A 332 -8.25 -0.72 -28.56
N LYS A 333 -6.91 -0.81 -28.54
CA LYS A 333 -6.14 -1.39 -29.64
C LYS A 333 -6.52 -2.85 -29.89
N ASN A 334 -6.68 -3.64 -28.82
CA ASN A 334 -7.11 -5.03 -28.97
C ASN A 334 -8.47 -5.15 -29.62
N SER A 335 -9.42 -4.30 -29.24
CA SER A 335 -10.75 -4.23 -29.87
C SER A 335 -10.67 -3.81 -31.34
N ILE A 336 -9.87 -2.78 -31.70
CA ILE A 336 -9.67 -2.37 -33.11
C ILE A 336 -9.11 -3.51 -33.98
N GLU A 337 -8.22 -4.31 -33.40
CA GLU A 337 -7.61 -5.43 -34.11
C GLU A 337 -8.50 -6.68 -34.22
N ALA A 338 -9.53 -6.79 -33.39
CA ALA A 338 -10.46 -7.91 -33.34
C ALA A 338 -11.68 -7.74 -34.26
N VAL A 339 -11.98 -6.50 -34.67
CA VAL A 339 -13.15 -6.21 -35.52
C VAL A 339 -12.83 -6.37 -37.03
N PRO A 340 -13.85 -6.75 -37.84
CA PRO A 340 -13.68 -6.82 -39.29
C PRO A 340 -13.47 -5.43 -39.90
N SER A 341 -12.78 -5.36 -41.02
CA SER A 341 -12.50 -4.10 -41.76
C SER A 341 -13.76 -3.43 -42.31
N GLU A 342 -14.86 -4.15 -42.44
CA GLU A 342 -16.14 -3.62 -42.88
C GLU A 342 -17.10 -3.52 -41.70
N ASN A 343 -17.60 -2.32 -41.38
CA ASN A 343 -18.54 -2.05 -40.29
C ASN A 343 -18.00 -2.32 -38.84
N GLY A 344 -16.69 -2.29 -38.63
CA GLY A 344 -16.10 -2.41 -37.31
C GLY A 344 -16.53 -1.24 -36.40
N ARG A 345 -17.08 -1.55 -35.23
CA ARG A 345 -17.55 -0.57 -34.25
C ARG A 345 -17.02 -0.90 -32.88
N ILE A 346 -16.55 0.14 -32.18
CA ILE A 346 -16.11 0.07 -30.79
C ILE A 346 -16.85 1.14 -30.03
N GLU A 347 -17.50 0.75 -28.96
CA GLU A 347 -18.17 1.65 -28.03
C GLU A 347 -17.43 1.61 -26.68
N VAL A 348 -16.97 2.78 -26.22
CA VAL A 348 -16.37 2.96 -24.91
C VAL A 348 -17.31 3.74 -24.04
N SER A 349 -17.74 3.17 -22.91
CA SER A 349 -18.63 3.84 -21.96
C SER A 349 -17.98 3.95 -20.60
N VAL A 350 -18.19 5.10 -19.93
CA VAL A 350 -17.73 5.36 -18.57
C VAL A 350 -18.91 5.83 -17.74
N GLN A 351 -19.22 5.11 -16.65
CA GLN A 351 -20.34 5.39 -15.78
C GLN A 351 -20.02 5.09 -14.32
N LYS A 352 -20.68 5.79 -13.41
CA LYS A 352 -20.57 5.50 -11.97
C LYS A 352 -21.54 4.40 -11.57
N GLN A 353 -21.07 3.39 -10.85
CA GLN A 353 -21.88 2.35 -10.23
C GLN A 353 -21.53 2.28 -8.74
N GLU A 354 -22.38 2.83 -7.89
CA GLU A 354 -22.19 2.91 -6.44
C GLU A 354 -20.85 3.59 -6.08
N GLU A 355 -19.92 2.87 -5.45
CA GLU A 355 -18.58 3.35 -5.09
C GLU A 355 -17.51 3.05 -6.15
N MET A 356 -17.88 2.46 -7.27
CA MET A 356 -16.99 2.08 -8.36
C MET A 356 -17.29 2.87 -9.62
N ILE A 357 -16.28 3.05 -10.45
CA ILE A 357 -16.43 3.56 -11.81
C ILE A 357 -16.25 2.38 -12.75
N LEU A 358 -17.27 2.15 -13.59
CA LEU A 358 -17.26 1.11 -14.61
C LEU A 358 -16.90 1.74 -15.96
N ILE A 359 -15.82 1.22 -16.56
CA ILE A 359 -15.40 1.53 -17.93
C ILE A 359 -15.60 0.26 -18.76
N GLN A 360 -16.42 0.35 -19.82
CA GLN A 360 -16.69 -0.77 -20.72
C GLN A 360 -16.18 -0.42 -22.12
N ILE A 361 -15.47 -1.35 -22.72
CA ILE A 361 -14.98 -1.27 -24.10
C ILE A 361 -15.59 -2.46 -24.82
N THR A 362 -16.57 -2.18 -25.69
CA THR A 362 -17.35 -3.19 -26.41
C THR A 362 -17.02 -3.10 -27.89
N ASP A 363 -16.71 -4.23 -28.49
CA ASP A 363 -16.47 -4.37 -29.92
C ASP A 363 -17.46 -5.36 -30.58
N ASN A 364 -17.67 -5.21 -31.87
CA ASN A 364 -18.44 -6.14 -32.68
C ASN A 364 -17.53 -7.11 -33.48
N GLY A 365 -16.42 -7.51 -32.84
CA GLY A 365 -15.41 -8.36 -33.47
C GLY A 365 -15.77 -9.83 -33.53
N ILE A 366 -14.75 -10.63 -33.84
CA ILE A 366 -14.87 -12.09 -34.01
C ILE A 366 -15.30 -12.82 -32.74
N GLY A 367 -15.12 -12.16 -31.57
CA GLY A 367 -15.36 -12.77 -30.26
C GLY A 367 -14.36 -13.87 -29.92
N MET A 368 -14.67 -14.59 -28.82
CA MET A 368 -13.83 -15.65 -28.28
C MET A 368 -14.69 -16.78 -27.72
N SER A 369 -14.18 -18.01 -27.79
CA SER A 369 -14.75 -19.17 -27.12
C SER A 369 -14.52 -19.13 -25.60
N ASP A 370 -15.25 -19.93 -24.83
CA ASP A 370 -15.08 -20.04 -23.37
C ASP A 370 -13.67 -20.52 -22.98
N GLU A 371 -13.05 -21.39 -23.79
CA GLU A 371 -11.69 -21.87 -23.57
C GLU A 371 -10.65 -20.76 -23.77
N GLU A 372 -10.86 -19.89 -24.72
CA GLU A 372 -9.99 -18.74 -25.01
C GLU A 372 -10.13 -17.67 -23.93
N LEU A 373 -11.36 -17.40 -23.46
CA LEU A 373 -11.63 -16.49 -22.36
C LEU A 373 -10.91 -16.90 -21.07
N GLN A 374 -10.88 -18.18 -20.72
CA GLN A 374 -10.16 -18.70 -19.54
C GLN A 374 -8.64 -18.54 -19.60
N LYS A 375 -8.10 -18.37 -20.80
CA LYS A 375 -6.65 -18.19 -21.02
C LYS A 375 -6.24 -16.73 -21.10
N LEU A 376 -7.20 -15.79 -21.17
CA LEU A 376 -6.90 -14.35 -21.26
C LEU A 376 -6.08 -13.87 -20.04
N GLY A 377 -5.12 -13.02 -20.35
CA GLY A 377 -4.23 -12.45 -19.32
C GLY A 377 -3.08 -13.35 -18.88
N LYS A 378 -3.04 -14.62 -19.31
CA LYS A 378 -1.82 -15.44 -19.15
C LYS A 378 -0.71 -14.85 -20.02
N PRO A 379 0.52 -14.72 -19.49
CA PRO A 379 1.64 -14.22 -20.26
C PRO A 379 1.82 -15.00 -21.58
N TYR A 380 2.09 -14.29 -22.68
CA TYR A 380 2.26 -14.82 -24.05
C TYR A 380 1.05 -15.50 -24.67
N TYR A 381 -0.09 -15.55 -24.00
CA TYR A 381 -1.29 -16.05 -24.66
C TYR A 381 -1.83 -15.01 -25.64
N THR A 382 -1.89 -15.36 -26.91
CA THR A 382 -2.40 -14.50 -27.97
C THR A 382 -3.06 -15.32 -29.04
N LEU A 383 -4.17 -14.85 -29.57
CA LEU A 383 -4.87 -15.40 -30.73
C LEU A 383 -4.36 -14.76 -32.07
N LYS A 384 -3.50 -13.76 -31.94
CA LYS A 384 -2.99 -12.99 -33.08
C LYS A 384 -1.66 -13.54 -33.58
N THR A 385 -1.48 -13.68 -34.88
CA THR A 385 -0.22 -14.14 -35.49
C THR A 385 0.98 -13.26 -35.13
N ASN A 386 0.76 -11.96 -34.91
CA ASN A 386 1.81 -10.98 -34.61
C ASN A 386 1.67 -10.39 -33.18
N GLY A 387 0.86 -10.99 -32.31
CA GLY A 387 0.68 -10.52 -30.95
C GLY A 387 1.78 -11.01 -30.00
N THR A 388 2.23 -10.19 -29.07
CA THR A 388 3.20 -10.56 -28.01
C THR A 388 2.56 -11.31 -26.85
N GLY A 389 1.24 -11.25 -26.68
CA GLY A 389 0.52 -11.82 -25.53
C GLY A 389 0.82 -11.15 -24.17
N LEU A 390 1.64 -10.07 -24.17
CA LEU A 390 2.01 -9.36 -22.93
C LEU A 390 1.09 -8.17 -22.61
N GLY A 391 0.41 -7.59 -23.61
CA GLY A 391 -0.41 -6.39 -23.44
C GLY A 391 -1.51 -6.55 -22.38
N LEU A 392 -2.27 -7.65 -22.42
CA LEU A 392 -3.30 -7.92 -21.43
C LEU A 392 -2.71 -8.22 -20.03
N THR A 393 -1.60 -8.94 -19.95
CA THR A 393 -0.90 -9.19 -18.68
C THR A 393 -0.50 -7.88 -18.00
N VAL A 394 0.05 -6.92 -18.76
CA VAL A 394 0.37 -5.57 -18.27
C VAL A 394 -0.89 -4.82 -17.86
N THR A 395 -1.95 -4.91 -18.66
CA THR A 395 -3.25 -4.27 -18.35
C THR A 395 -3.83 -4.80 -17.04
N PHE A 396 -3.86 -6.12 -16.82
CA PHE A 396 -4.31 -6.72 -15.56
C PHE A 396 -3.49 -6.22 -14.37
N SER A 397 -2.16 -6.19 -14.51
CA SER A 397 -1.25 -5.69 -13.46
C SER A 397 -1.54 -4.21 -13.13
N ILE A 398 -1.66 -3.35 -14.15
CA ILE A 398 -1.97 -1.93 -13.95
C ILE A 398 -3.30 -1.74 -13.20
N ILE A 399 -4.36 -2.39 -13.65
CA ILE A 399 -5.68 -2.24 -13.03
C ILE A 399 -5.71 -2.77 -11.61
N GLN A 400 -5.03 -3.89 -11.35
CA GLN A 400 -4.91 -4.46 -10.01
C GLN A 400 -4.16 -3.53 -9.03
N HIS A 401 -3.11 -2.85 -9.49
CA HIS A 401 -2.38 -1.85 -8.69
C HIS A 401 -3.23 -0.59 -8.39
N HIS A 402 -4.30 -0.38 -9.14
CA HIS A 402 -5.30 0.66 -8.90
C HIS A 402 -6.52 0.14 -8.11
N GLU A 403 -6.38 -1.00 -7.42
CA GLU A 403 -7.45 -1.65 -6.65
C GLU A 403 -8.68 -1.97 -7.49
N GLY A 404 -8.51 -2.06 -8.79
CA GLY A 404 -9.55 -2.35 -9.77
C GLY A 404 -9.62 -3.82 -10.16
N SER A 405 -10.58 -4.13 -11.03
CA SER A 405 -10.74 -5.44 -11.65
C SER A 405 -11.04 -5.32 -13.12
N VAL A 406 -10.64 -6.33 -13.91
CA VAL A 406 -10.96 -6.45 -15.35
C VAL A 406 -11.68 -7.77 -15.57
N CYS A 407 -12.82 -7.71 -16.23
CA CYS A 407 -13.59 -8.87 -16.67
C CYS A 407 -13.86 -8.78 -18.15
N PHE A 408 -13.89 -9.93 -18.84
CA PHE A 408 -14.24 -10.03 -20.24
C PHE A 408 -15.51 -10.88 -20.41
N THR A 409 -16.40 -10.40 -21.27
CA THR A 409 -17.54 -11.17 -21.74
C THR A 409 -17.46 -11.22 -23.27
N SER A 410 -17.53 -12.40 -23.85
CA SER A 410 -17.41 -12.60 -25.30
C SER A 410 -18.20 -13.83 -25.71
N GLY A 411 -18.59 -13.89 -26.96
CA GLY A 411 -19.12 -15.07 -27.61
C GLY A 411 -18.62 -15.12 -29.04
N GLU A 412 -18.44 -16.30 -29.59
CA GLU A 412 -18.01 -16.48 -31.00
C GLU A 412 -18.94 -15.70 -31.94
N HIS A 413 -18.35 -14.87 -32.79
CA HIS A 413 -19.05 -13.97 -33.72
C HIS A 413 -20.00 -12.92 -33.07
N SER A 414 -19.92 -12.73 -31.75
CA SER A 414 -20.78 -11.77 -31.02
C SER A 414 -20.01 -10.56 -30.48
N GLY A 415 -18.70 -10.49 -30.75
CA GLY A 415 -17.83 -9.45 -30.25
C GLY A 415 -17.36 -9.70 -28.81
N THR A 416 -16.66 -8.70 -28.25
CA THR A 416 -16.11 -8.76 -26.90
C THR A 416 -16.41 -7.48 -26.12
N THR A 417 -16.72 -7.62 -24.85
CA THR A 417 -16.81 -6.50 -23.91
C THR A 417 -15.76 -6.67 -22.81
N ALA A 418 -14.81 -5.74 -22.75
CA ALA A 418 -13.88 -5.60 -21.64
C ALA A 418 -14.47 -4.64 -20.62
N SER A 419 -14.69 -5.08 -19.39
CA SER A 419 -15.26 -4.30 -18.27
C SER A 419 -14.19 -4.06 -17.22
N VAL A 420 -13.76 -2.81 -17.06
CA VAL A 420 -12.81 -2.35 -16.05
C VAL A 420 -13.60 -1.66 -14.93
N ARG A 421 -13.35 -2.06 -13.68
CA ARG A 421 -13.90 -1.41 -12.49
C ARG A 421 -12.78 -0.80 -11.69
N LEU A 422 -12.90 0.50 -11.36
CA LEU A 422 -11.96 1.25 -10.53
C LEU A 422 -12.70 1.88 -9.34
N PRO A 423 -12.09 1.95 -8.14
CA PRO A 423 -12.71 2.65 -7.02
C PRO A 423 -12.84 4.15 -7.32
N ALA A 424 -14.03 4.69 -7.06
CA ALA A 424 -14.26 6.12 -7.17
C ALA A 424 -13.51 6.86 -6.06
N ALA A 425 -12.82 7.95 -6.41
CA ALA A 425 -12.21 8.80 -5.39
C ALA A 425 -13.32 9.54 -4.63
N VAL A 426 -13.43 9.28 -3.33
CA VAL A 426 -14.34 10.00 -2.44
C VAL A 426 -13.93 11.46 -2.38
N HIS A 427 -14.92 12.35 -2.35
CA HIS A 427 -14.73 13.84 -2.30
C HIS A 427 -14.00 14.28 -1.05
#